data_2ed7981cab53956a02693539f8040bdc
#
_entry.id   2ed7981cab53956a02693539f8040bdc
#
_cell.length_a   1.000
_cell.length_b   1.000
_cell.length_c   1.000
_cell.angle_alpha   90.00
_cell.angle_beta   90.00
_cell.angle_gamma   90.00
#
_symmetry.space_group_name_H-M   'P 1'
#
loop_
_entity.id
_entity.type
_entity.pdbx_description
1 polymer ?
#
loop_
_entity_poly.entity_id
_entity_poly.type
_entity_poly.pdbx_seq_one_letter_code
_entity_poly.pdbx_strand_id
1 'polypeptide(L)'
;MNAPILGGMSVFANQSIIRVIILVVDGVSLTTVSTALEPFQQVNSMLGEDRFHIQLVSLSSTDPMTSAGIPIPCHLTSTDVLAKLKLQNRPDLLILCCGHVTSPINQASAGKFVQKFVRQNVPVFALGAACFIAAKTAMIKGGKCTTHWKMISSLAEQFPALEVQNVLYVLDGRISSCAGEFATFDMILAFIERIFGSRMSGEI
;
A
#
# COMPACT_ATOMS: atom_id res chain seq x y z
N MET A 1 -4.67 14.25 22.56
CA MET A 1 -4.37 12.82 22.81
C MET A 1 -3.44 12.35 21.70
N ASN A 2 -2.15 12.12 22.03
CA ASN A 2 -1.16 11.69 21.05
C ASN A 2 -1.50 10.27 20.60
N ALA A 3 -1.82 10.11 19.31
CA ALA A 3 -1.91 8.79 18.70
C ALA A 3 -0.53 8.10 18.80
N PRO A 4 -0.48 6.77 19.05
CA PRO A 4 0.78 6.07 19.13
C PRO A 4 1.53 6.21 17.79
N ILE A 5 2.71 6.77 17.90
CA ILE A 5 3.64 7.00 16.78
C ILE A 5 3.96 5.63 16.18
N LEU A 6 3.64 5.43 14.90
CA LEU A 6 4.24 4.36 14.10
C LEU A 6 5.76 4.49 14.22
N GLY A 7 6.39 3.60 14.97
CA GLY A 7 7.82 3.66 15.33
C GLY A 7 8.81 3.61 14.16
N GLY A 8 8.39 3.99 12.96
CA GLY A 8 9.18 4.04 11.75
C GLY A 8 8.90 5.26 10.86
N MET A 9 7.89 6.11 11.16
CA MET A 9 7.57 7.25 10.27
C MET A 9 8.53 8.43 10.39
N SER A 10 9.20 8.60 11.53
CA SER A 10 10.27 9.59 11.67
C SER A 10 11.46 9.33 10.74
N VAL A 11 11.61 8.09 10.26
CA VAL A 11 12.65 7.72 9.30
C VAL A 11 12.45 8.40 7.95
N PHE A 12 11.21 8.58 7.50
CA PHE A 12 10.89 9.20 6.20
C PHE A 12 11.21 10.69 6.14
N ALA A 13 11.07 11.40 7.26
CA ALA A 13 11.30 12.85 7.32
C ALA A 13 12.75 13.24 6.99
N ASN A 14 13.71 12.36 7.33
CA ASN A 14 15.15 12.62 7.18
C ASN A 14 15.76 12.01 5.91
N GLN A 15 14.98 11.28 5.10
CA GLN A 15 15.46 10.70 3.85
C GLN A 15 15.42 11.75 2.73
N SER A 16 16.43 11.78 1.87
CA SER A 16 16.42 12.61 0.66
C SER A 16 15.47 12.06 -0.39
N ILE A 17 15.37 10.73 -0.52
CA ILE A 17 14.50 10.05 -1.46
C ILE A 17 13.77 8.93 -0.72
N ILE A 18 12.45 8.87 -0.86
CA ILE A 18 11.59 7.79 -0.36
C ILE A 18 11.22 6.87 -1.52
N ARG A 19 11.65 5.62 -1.46
CA ARG A 19 11.38 4.61 -2.50
C ARG A 19 10.06 3.92 -2.20
N VAL A 20 9.09 4.09 -3.12
CA VAL A 20 7.75 3.49 -3.00
C VAL A 20 7.57 2.44 -4.09
N ILE A 21 7.25 1.22 -3.71
CA ILE A 21 6.77 0.18 -4.63
C ILE A 21 5.26 0.09 -4.51
N ILE A 22 4.56 0.21 -5.63
CA ILE A 22 3.13 -0.06 -5.73
C ILE A 22 2.95 -1.37 -6.50
N LEU A 23 2.63 -2.45 -5.78
CA LEU A 23 2.29 -3.73 -6.39
C LEU A 23 0.85 -3.70 -6.88
N VAL A 24 0.68 -3.77 -8.18
CA VAL A 24 -0.63 -3.77 -8.85
C VAL A 24 -1.01 -5.19 -9.23
N VAL A 25 -2.17 -5.64 -8.78
CA VAL A 25 -2.70 -6.98 -9.04
C VAL A 25 -3.97 -6.89 -9.88
N ASP A 26 -4.15 -7.82 -10.81
CA ASP A 26 -5.31 -7.87 -11.69
C ASP A 26 -6.64 -7.70 -10.95
N GLY A 27 -7.58 -7.01 -11.59
CA GLY A 27 -8.90 -6.70 -11.06
C GLY A 27 -8.94 -5.50 -10.11
N VAL A 28 -7.83 -4.78 -9.93
CA VAL A 28 -7.80 -3.55 -9.12
C VAL A 28 -8.66 -2.46 -9.75
N SER A 29 -9.26 -1.59 -8.94
CA SER A 29 -9.92 -0.37 -9.44
C SER A 29 -8.86 0.63 -9.94
N LEU A 30 -9.11 1.23 -11.10
CA LEU A 30 -8.26 2.31 -11.63
C LEU A 30 -8.17 3.48 -10.62
N THR A 31 -9.29 3.80 -9.96
CA THR A 31 -9.34 4.82 -8.91
C THR A 31 -8.35 4.52 -7.78
N THR A 32 -8.29 3.27 -7.31
CA THR A 32 -7.34 2.88 -6.24
C THR A 32 -5.89 3.10 -6.67
N VAL A 33 -5.54 2.78 -7.92
CA VAL A 33 -4.15 2.96 -8.40
C VAL A 33 -3.82 4.44 -8.54
N SER A 34 -4.71 5.24 -9.15
CA SER A 34 -4.47 6.68 -9.33
C SER A 34 -4.41 7.41 -8.01
N THR A 35 -5.33 7.15 -7.07
CA THR A 35 -5.32 7.77 -5.74
C THR A 35 -4.14 7.33 -4.86
N ALA A 36 -3.53 6.18 -5.14
CA ALA A 36 -2.29 5.75 -4.49
C ALA A 36 -1.04 6.41 -5.08
N LEU A 37 -1.09 6.83 -6.36
CA LEU A 37 0.05 7.36 -7.09
C LEU A 37 0.13 8.90 -7.06
N GLU A 38 -1.00 9.55 -7.42
CA GLU A 38 -1.08 10.98 -7.67
C GLU A 38 -0.61 11.87 -6.50
N PRO A 39 -0.97 11.60 -5.22
CA PRO A 39 -0.54 12.48 -4.14
C PRO A 39 0.98 12.55 -3.98
N PHE A 40 1.70 11.44 -4.24
CA PHE A 40 3.16 11.45 -4.20
C PHE A 40 3.78 12.24 -5.35
N GLN A 41 3.18 12.16 -6.55
CA GLN A 41 3.59 12.97 -7.70
C GLN A 41 3.33 14.46 -7.47
N GLN A 42 2.22 14.80 -6.81
CA GLN A 42 1.92 16.16 -6.40
C GLN A 42 3.00 16.71 -5.46
N VAL A 43 3.42 15.94 -4.44
CA VAL A 43 4.52 16.35 -3.55
C VAL A 43 5.80 16.61 -4.34
N ASN A 44 6.19 15.70 -5.26
CA ASN A 44 7.37 15.89 -6.10
C ASN A 44 7.29 17.18 -6.92
N SER A 45 6.12 17.43 -7.53
CA SER A 45 5.88 18.64 -8.32
C SER A 45 5.97 19.91 -7.47
N MET A 46 5.38 19.92 -6.28
CA MET A 46 5.40 21.06 -5.38
C MET A 46 6.80 21.36 -4.81
N LEU A 47 7.60 20.33 -4.56
CA LEU A 47 8.97 20.48 -4.08
C LEU A 47 9.96 20.78 -5.21
N GLY A 48 9.60 20.51 -6.47
CA GLY A 48 10.50 20.62 -7.62
C GLY A 48 11.65 19.59 -7.60
N GLU A 49 11.47 18.46 -6.87
CA GLU A 49 12.45 17.39 -6.72
C GLU A 49 11.79 16.01 -6.64
N ASP A 50 12.52 14.95 -7.00
CA ASP A 50 12.04 13.55 -6.89
C ASP A 50 12.13 13.03 -5.45
N ARG A 51 11.31 13.60 -4.56
CA ARG A 51 11.24 13.21 -3.15
C ARG A 51 10.69 11.79 -2.99
N PHE A 52 9.70 11.42 -3.80
CA PHE A 52 9.16 10.08 -3.90
C PHE A 52 9.57 9.43 -5.22
N HIS A 53 10.37 8.38 -5.15
CA HIS A 53 10.68 7.54 -6.30
C HIS A 53 9.72 6.36 -6.34
N ILE A 54 8.76 6.40 -7.28
CA ILE A 54 7.64 5.46 -7.33
C ILE A 54 7.83 4.46 -8.46
N GLN A 55 7.65 3.18 -8.16
CA GLN A 55 7.70 2.10 -9.14
C GLN A 55 6.39 1.30 -9.09
N LEU A 56 5.68 1.26 -10.22
CA LEU A 56 4.57 0.33 -10.44
C LEU A 56 5.14 -1.04 -10.79
N VAL A 57 4.69 -2.06 -10.08
CA VAL A 57 5.18 -3.43 -10.19
C VAL A 57 4.00 -4.38 -10.43
N SER A 58 4.11 -5.23 -11.45
CA SER A 58 3.15 -6.32 -11.72
C SER A 58 3.59 -7.63 -11.07
N LEU A 59 2.67 -8.57 -10.88
CA LEU A 59 3.02 -9.94 -10.44
C LEU A 59 3.66 -10.77 -11.55
N SER A 60 3.28 -10.50 -12.80
CA SER A 60 3.68 -11.25 -14.00
C SER A 60 4.30 -10.33 -15.06
N SER A 61 4.72 -10.89 -16.17
CA SER A 61 5.27 -10.16 -17.32
C SER A 61 4.22 -9.35 -18.11
N THR A 62 2.94 -9.51 -17.80
CA THR A 62 1.85 -8.77 -18.43
C THR A 62 1.41 -7.63 -17.54
N ASP A 63 1.00 -6.52 -18.16
CA ASP A 63 0.39 -5.41 -17.42
C ASP A 63 -0.93 -5.85 -16.78
N PRO A 64 -1.13 -5.56 -15.48
CA PRO A 64 -2.35 -5.94 -14.80
C PRO A 64 -3.55 -5.19 -15.36
N MET A 65 -4.65 -5.93 -15.56
CA MET A 65 -5.92 -5.38 -16.03
C MET A 65 -6.73 -4.85 -14.87
N THR A 66 -7.22 -3.63 -14.97
CA THR A 66 -8.15 -3.06 -13.99
C THR A 66 -9.53 -3.71 -14.08
N SER A 67 -10.38 -3.48 -13.07
CA SER A 67 -11.80 -3.88 -13.10
C SER A 67 -12.59 -3.17 -14.21
N ALA A 68 -12.09 -2.06 -14.74
CA ALA A 68 -12.66 -1.32 -15.86
C ALA A 68 -12.14 -1.80 -17.24
N GLY A 69 -11.31 -2.84 -17.29
CA GLY A 69 -10.73 -3.34 -18.54
C GLY A 69 -9.61 -2.48 -19.12
N ILE A 70 -8.98 -1.62 -18.30
CA ILE A 70 -7.85 -0.76 -18.69
C ILE A 70 -6.58 -1.37 -18.16
N PRO A 71 -5.54 -1.65 -18.99
CA PRO A 71 -4.26 -2.14 -18.52
C PRO A 71 -3.48 -1.03 -17.80
N ILE A 72 -2.74 -1.38 -16.76
CA ILE A 72 -1.83 -0.48 -16.06
C ILE A 72 -0.39 -0.83 -16.43
N PRO A 73 0.30 0.01 -17.23
CA PRO A 73 1.70 -0.20 -17.57
C PRO A 73 2.56 -0.22 -16.31
N CYS A 74 3.30 -1.31 -16.12
CA CYS A 74 4.17 -1.48 -14.97
C CYS A 74 5.64 -1.37 -15.36
N HIS A 75 6.47 -0.74 -14.51
CA HIS A 75 7.89 -0.54 -14.75
C HIS A 75 8.71 -1.84 -14.63
N LEU A 76 8.28 -2.72 -13.74
CA LEU A 76 8.97 -3.95 -13.35
C LEU A 76 7.96 -5.05 -13.02
N THR A 77 8.43 -6.30 -13.07
CA THR A 77 7.72 -7.43 -12.48
C THR A 77 8.15 -7.67 -11.03
N SER A 78 7.34 -8.40 -10.27
CA SER A 78 7.70 -8.83 -8.92
C SER A 78 9.00 -9.65 -8.91
N THR A 79 9.26 -10.44 -9.97
CA THR A 79 10.48 -11.21 -10.12
C THR A 79 11.70 -10.31 -10.33
N ASP A 80 11.58 -9.26 -11.17
CA ASP A 80 12.65 -8.29 -11.39
C ASP A 80 13.02 -7.56 -10.10
N VAL A 81 12.03 -7.15 -9.34
CA VAL A 81 12.24 -6.49 -8.05
C VAL A 81 12.99 -7.41 -7.09
N LEU A 82 12.55 -8.68 -6.97
CA LEU A 82 13.21 -9.64 -6.08
C LEU A 82 14.63 -10.00 -6.52
N ALA A 83 14.89 -10.08 -7.83
CA ALA A 83 16.23 -10.33 -8.38
C ALA A 83 17.19 -9.17 -8.12
N LYS A 84 16.69 -7.93 -8.13
CA LYS A 84 17.47 -6.71 -7.88
C LYS A 84 17.51 -6.30 -6.42
N LEU A 85 16.81 -7.02 -5.54
CA LEU A 85 16.66 -6.66 -4.12
C LEU A 85 18.00 -6.84 -3.39
N LYS A 86 18.67 -5.72 -3.16
CA LYS A 86 19.83 -5.58 -2.28
C LYS A 86 19.46 -4.64 -1.13
N LEU A 87 20.24 -4.69 -0.04
CA LEU A 87 20.01 -3.82 1.11
C LEU A 87 19.91 -2.33 0.72
N GLN A 88 20.70 -1.91 -0.26
CA GLN A 88 20.78 -0.53 -0.77
C GLN A 88 19.58 -0.13 -1.67
N ASN A 89 18.83 -1.10 -2.22
CA ASN A 89 17.70 -0.87 -3.13
C ASN A 89 16.37 -1.32 -2.51
N ARG A 90 16.33 -1.48 -1.19
CA ARG A 90 15.11 -1.82 -0.47
C ARG A 90 14.12 -0.66 -0.58
N PRO A 91 12.83 -0.91 -0.86
CA PRO A 91 11.83 0.12 -0.78
C PRO A 91 11.63 0.57 0.68
N ASP A 92 11.26 1.82 0.84
CA ASP A 92 10.93 2.41 2.13
C ASP A 92 9.45 2.21 2.47
N LEU A 93 8.60 2.05 1.43
CA LEU A 93 7.18 1.77 1.54
C LEU A 93 6.74 0.79 0.44
N LEU A 94 5.93 -0.20 0.81
CA LEU A 94 5.24 -1.09 -0.12
C LEU A 94 3.73 -0.81 -0.06
N ILE A 95 3.13 -0.54 -1.20
CA ILE A 95 1.68 -0.37 -1.35
C ILE A 95 1.15 -1.56 -2.15
N LEU A 96 0.12 -2.23 -1.63
CA LEU A 96 -0.52 -3.38 -2.27
C LEU A 96 -1.91 -2.98 -2.75
N CYS A 97 -2.06 -2.96 -4.08
CA CYS A 97 -3.30 -2.66 -4.77
C CYS A 97 -3.88 -3.94 -5.40
N CYS A 98 -5.01 -4.42 -4.90
CA CYS A 98 -5.72 -5.53 -5.53
C CYS A 98 -7.23 -5.33 -5.54
N GLY A 99 -7.91 -5.96 -6.50
CA GLY A 99 -9.36 -5.92 -6.62
C GLY A 99 -10.06 -6.95 -5.74
N HIS A 100 -11.40 -6.85 -5.68
CA HIS A 100 -12.24 -7.78 -4.92
C HIS A 100 -12.21 -9.20 -5.49
N VAL A 101 -12.02 -9.33 -6.80
CA VAL A 101 -12.00 -10.62 -7.52
C VAL A 101 -10.57 -10.91 -7.98
N THR A 102 -9.68 -11.13 -7.03
CA THR A 102 -8.30 -11.54 -7.34
C THR A 102 -8.20 -13.07 -7.27
N SER A 103 -7.61 -13.70 -8.28
CA SER A 103 -7.46 -15.16 -8.31
C SER A 103 -6.67 -15.68 -7.10
N PRO A 104 -6.96 -16.90 -6.59
CA PRO A 104 -6.19 -17.49 -5.50
C PRO A 104 -4.67 -17.56 -5.77
N ILE A 105 -4.28 -17.79 -7.03
CA ILE A 105 -2.87 -17.84 -7.45
C ILE A 105 -2.22 -16.47 -7.30
N ASN A 106 -2.89 -15.40 -7.75
CA ASN A 106 -2.41 -14.03 -7.63
C ASN A 106 -2.34 -13.60 -6.16
N GLN A 107 -3.33 -13.98 -5.34
CA GLN A 107 -3.30 -13.74 -3.89
C GLN A 107 -2.08 -14.40 -3.23
N ALA A 108 -1.80 -15.67 -3.57
CA ALA A 108 -0.66 -16.39 -3.00
C ALA A 108 0.68 -15.78 -3.45
N SER A 109 0.79 -15.37 -4.72
CA SER A 109 2.00 -14.75 -5.29
C SER A 109 2.24 -13.38 -4.67
N ALA A 110 1.20 -12.53 -4.57
CA ALA A 110 1.28 -11.24 -3.89
C ALA A 110 1.67 -11.40 -2.42
N GLY A 111 1.07 -12.39 -1.71
CA GLY A 111 1.40 -12.68 -0.33
C GLY A 111 2.87 -13.05 -0.13
N LYS A 112 3.43 -13.92 -0.99
CA LYS A 112 4.85 -14.28 -0.96
C LYS A 112 5.76 -13.06 -1.20
N PHE A 113 5.39 -12.22 -2.15
CA PHE A 113 6.11 -10.97 -2.43
C PHE A 113 6.12 -10.04 -1.21
N VAL A 114 4.94 -9.74 -0.66
CA VAL A 114 4.78 -8.87 0.51
C VAL A 114 5.58 -9.40 1.72
N GLN A 115 5.56 -10.72 1.99
CA GLN A 115 6.31 -11.33 3.09
C GLN A 115 7.81 -11.03 3.05
N LYS A 116 8.41 -10.93 1.86
CA LYS A 116 9.84 -10.61 1.72
C LYS A 116 10.17 -9.24 2.32
N PHE A 117 9.31 -8.26 2.11
CA PHE A 117 9.50 -6.89 2.58
C PHE A 117 9.14 -6.72 4.05
N VAL A 118 8.08 -7.37 4.50
CA VAL A 118 7.69 -7.33 5.92
C VAL A 118 8.77 -7.94 6.82
N ARG A 119 9.43 -9.02 6.40
CA ARG A 119 10.58 -9.60 7.10
C ARG A 119 11.77 -8.63 7.18
N GLN A 120 11.84 -7.66 6.29
CA GLN A 120 12.84 -6.60 6.28
C GLN A 120 12.37 -5.31 6.97
N ASN A 121 11.24 -5.36 7.69
CA ASN A 121 10.61 -4.23 8.37
C ASN A 121 10.19 -3.08 7.44
N VAL A 122 9.87 -3.37 6.16
CA VAL A 122 9.27 -2.39 5.27
C VAL A 122 7.79 -2.22 5.64
N PRO A 123 7.31 -0.99 5.87
CA PRO A 123 5.89 -0.72 6.05
C PRO A 123 5.08 -1.12 4.81
N VAL A 124 3.87 -1.62 5.03
CA VAL A 124 2.95 -2.05 3.97
C VAL A 124 1.62 -1.33 4.10
N PHE A 125 1.16 -0.75 3.00
CA PHE A 125 -0.19 -0.21 2.86
C PHE A 125 -1.02 -1.19 2.04
N ALA A 126 -2.05 -1.76 2.67
CA ALA A 126 -2.96 -2.72 2.05
C ALA A 126 -4.28 -2.02 1.66
N LEU A 127 -4.50 -1.80 0.37
CA LEU A 127 -5.62 -1.01 -0.14
C LEU A 127 -6.81 -1.90 -0.49
N GLY A 128 -7.97 -1.59 0.08
CA GLY A 128 -9.21 -2.33 -0.19
C GLY A 128 -9.09 -3.82 0.15
N ALA A 129 -9.34 -4.68 -0.81
CA ALA A 129 -9.29 -6.14 -0.64
C ALA A 129 -7.87 -6.68 -0.36
N ALA A 130 -6.83 -5.89 -0.57
CA ALA A 130 -5.46 -6.26 -0.25
C ALA A 130 -5.25 -6.58 1.24
N CYS A 131 -6.13 -6.07 2.12
CA CYS A 131 -6.10 -6.40 3.54
C CYS A 131 -6.22 -7.92 3.81
N PHE A 132 -6.97 -8.67 2.99
CA PHE A 132 -7.04 -10.13 3.09
C PHE A 132 -5.71 -10.81 2.80
N ILE A 133 -4.94 -10.30 1.83
CA ILE A 133 -3.61 -10.82 1.51
C ILE A 133 -2.66 -10.54 2.68
N ALA A 134 -2.70 -9.33 3.22
CA ALA A 134 -1.91 -8.94 4.38
C ALA A 134 -2.27 -9.79 5.63
N ALA A 135 -3.55 -10.05 5.88
CA ALA A 135 -4.03 -10.89 6.97
C ALA A 135 -3.59 -12.35 6.82
N LYS A 136 -3.74 -12.95 5.62
CA LYS A 136 -3.30 -14.34 5.34
C LYS A 136 -1.81 -14.55 5.54
N THR A 137 -1.01 -13.55 5.35
CA THR A 137 0.44 -13.66 5.53
C THR A 137 0.88 -13.60 7.00
N ALA A 138 -0.07 -13.63 7.94
CA ALA A 138 0.12 -13.57 9.40
C ALA A 138 0.97 -12.36 9.86
N MET A 139 0.95 -11.29 9.10
CA MET A 139 1.75 -10.10 9.34
C MET A 139 1.02 -9.08 10.20
N ILE A 140 -0.31 -9.14 10.22
CA ILE A 140 -1.16 -8.39 11.15
C ILE A 140 -1.45 -9.33 12.33
N LYS A 141 -0.68 -9.22 13.41
CA LYS A 141 -0.96 -9.96 14.64
C LYS A 141 -1.68 -9.04 15.61
N GLY A 142 -2.99 -9.21 15.77
CA GLY A 142 -3.77 -8.49 16.77
C GLY A 142 -3.87 -6.97 16.56
N GLY A 143 -3.53 -6.48 15.36
CA GLY A 143 -3.58 -5.06 15.03
C GLY A 143 -4.94 -4.63 14.50
N LYS A 144 -5.13 -3.31 14.48
CA LYS A 144 -6.30 -2.69 13.86
C LYS A 144 -6.16 -2.71 12.35
N CYS A 145 -7.27 -2.97 11.66
CA CYS A 145 -7.31 -2.92 10.20
C CYS A 145 -8.70 -2.57 9.69
N THR A 146 -8.78 -2.20 8.43
CA THR A 146 -10.03 -2.01 7.71
C THR A 146 -9.92 -2.59 6.30
N THR A 147 -11.03 -2.74 5.62
CA THR A 147 -11.13 -3.17 4.23
C THR A 147 -12.38 -2.53 3.62
N HIS A 148 -12.67 -2.82 2.36
CA HIS A 148 -13.91 -2.36 1.73
C HIS A 148 -15.14 -2.76 2.57
N TRP A 149 -16.08 -1.84 2.75
CA TRP A 149 -17.22 -1.99 3.66
C TRP A 149 -18.02 -3.27 3.46
N LYS A 150 -18.20 -3.74 2.22
CA LYS A 150 -18.84 -5.01 1.88
C LYS A 150 -18.10 -6.25 2.39
N MET A 151 -16.84 -6.11 2.76
CA MET A 151 -15.95 -7.20 3.13
C MET A 151 -15.55 -7.18 4.61
N ILE A 152 -16.01 -6.20 5.38
CA ILE A 152 -15.71 -6.05 6.81
C ILE A 152 -16.06 -7.32 7.59
N SER A 153 -17.31 -7.79 7.47
CA SER A 153 -17.77 -9.00 8.17
C SER A 153 -16.97 -10.24 7.76
N SER A 154 -16.72 -10.40 6.47
CA SER A 154 -15.94 -11.54 5.95
C SER A 154 -14.48 -11.52 6.45
N LEU A 155 -13.86 -10.34 6.55
CA LEU A 155 -12.52 -10.21 7.10
C LEU A 155 -12.48 -10.55 8.59
N ALA A 156 -13.44 -10.05 9.37
CA ALA A 156 -13.54 -10.33 10.80
C ALA A 156 -13.78 -11.82 11.08
N GLU A 157 -14.63 -12.48 10.28
CA GLU A 157 -14.94 -13.90 10.38
C GLU A 157 -13.72 -14.80 10.06
N GLN A 158 -12.99 -14.46 8.99
CA GLN A 158 -11.83 -15.24 8.56
C GLN A 158 -10.60 -15.02 9.46
N PHE A 159 -10.49 -13.86 10.10
CA PHE A 159 -9.34 -13.48 10.91
C PHE A 159 -9.77 -12.92 12.27
N PRO A 160 -10.33 -13.75 13.17
CA PRO A 160 -10.89 -13.30 14.45
C PRO A 160 -9.86 -12.69 15.41
N ALA A 161 -8.58 -12.88 15.15
CA ALA A 161 -7.51 -12.25 15.93
C ALA A 161 -7.25 -10.77 15.54
N LEU A 162 -7.89 -10.26 14.48
CA LEU A 162 -7.75 -8.89 14.03
C LEU A 162 -8.88 -8.01 14.60
N GLU A 163 -8.53 -6.78 14.97
CA GLU A 163 -9.52 -5.75 15.29
C GLU A 163 -9.97 -5.05 13.99
N VAL A 164 -10.97 -5.64 13.32
CA VAL A 164 -11.48 -5.10 12.05
C VAL A 164 -12.42 -3.94 12.35
N GLN A 165 -12.11 -2.76 11.83
CA GLN A 165 -12.84 -1.52 12.06
C GLN A 165 -13.57 -1.07 10.79
N ASN A 166 -14.77 -0.52 10.93
CA ASN A 166 -15.52 0.10 9.83
C ASN A 166 -15.18 1.59 9.73
N VAL A 167 -13.99 1.89 9.22
CA VAL A 167 -13.44 3.25 9.04
C VAL A 167 -12.83 3.36 7.65
N LEU A 168 -12.57 4.59 7.19
CA LEU A 168 -11.97 4.82 5.86
C LEU A 168 -10.56 4.25 5.79
N TYR A 169 -9.73 4.47 6.81
CA TYR A 169 -8.38 3.90 6.87
C TYR A 169 -7.90 3.72 8.32
N VAL A 170 -6.90 2.88 8.46
CA VAL A 170 -6.15 2.66 9.69
C VAL A 170 -4.67 2.79 9.38
N LEU A 171 -4.02 3.76 10.00
CA LEU A 171 -2.56 3.92 9.97
C LEU A 171 -1.99 3.42 11.29
N ASP A 172 -1.79 2.10 11.40
CA ASP A 172 -1.36 1.43 12.63
C ASP A 172 -0.29 0.37 12.34
N GLY A 173 0.80 0.43 13.09
CA GLY A 173 1.87 -0.56 13.03
C GLY A 173 2.58 -0.65 11.68
N ARG A 174 3.00 -1.87 11.33
CA ARG A 174 3.74 -2.16 10.08
C ARG A 174 2.84 -2.30 8.87
N ILE A 175 1.57 -2.59 9.09
CA ILE A 175 0.58 -2.74 8.04
C ILE A 175 -0.54 -1.78 8.33
N SER A 176 -0.68 -0.81 7.45
CA SER A 176 -1.79 0.10 7.41
C SER A 176 -2.78 -0.34 6.33
N SER A 177 -4.04 -0.02 6.48
CA SER A 177 -5.06 -0.44 5.52
C SER A 177 -6.13 0.63 5.31
N CYS A 178 -6.79 0.60 4.15
CA CYS A 178 -7.93 1.47 3.87
C CYS A 178 -9.05 0.72 3.15
N ALA A 179 -10.20 1.36 3.08
CA ALA A 179 -11.38 0.82 2.37
C ALA A 179 -11.19 0.72 0.86
N GLY A 180 -10.13 1.32 0.30
CA GLY A 180 -9.86 1.37 -1.12
C GLY A 180 -10.45 2.61 -1.80
N GLU A 181 -10.24 2.74 -3.10
CA GLU A 181 -10.74 3.85 -3.93
C GLU A 181 -10.40 5.22 -3.33
N PHE A 182 -11.40 6.09 -3.08
CA PHE A 182 -11.16 7.43 -2.52
C PHE A 182 -10.58 7.41 -1.10
N ALA A 183 -10.91 6.40 -0.28
CA ALA A 183 -10.28 6.24 1.03
C ALA A 183 -8.76 6.00 0.94
N THR A 184 -8.26 5.56 -0.22
CA THR A 184 -6.83 5.48 -0.50
C THR A 184 -6.20 6.87 -0.51
N PHE A 185 -6.84 7.83 -1.17
CA PHE A 185 -6.38 9.20 -1.22
C PHE A 185 -6.26 9.79 0.19
N ASP A 186 -7.31 9.67 1.01
CA ASP A 186 -7.31 10.14 2.40
C ASP A 186 -6.17 9.52 3.23
N MET A 187 -5.93 8.21 3.06
CA MET A 187 -4.84 7.53 3.77
C MET A 187 -3.45 8.03 3.33
N ILE A 188 -3.24 8.25 2.03
CA ILE A 188 -1.97 8.76 1.51
C ILE A 188 -1.76 10.21 1.94
N LEU A 189 -2.81 11.06 1.92
CA LEU A 189 -2.73 12.43 2.46
C LEU A 189 -2.35 12.43 3.94
N ALA A 190 -2.98 11.57 4.75
CA ALA A 190 -2.63 11.46 6.17
C ALA A 190 -1.18 10.96 6.37
N PHE A 191 -0.65 10.12 5.48
CA PHE A 191 0.75 9.73 5.49
C PHE A 191 1.67 10.90 5.11
N ILE A 192 1.35 11.65 4.05
CA ILE A 192 2.09 12.85 3.62
C ILE A 192 2.08 13.91 4.72
N GLU A 193 0.93 14.14 5.37
CA GLU A 193 0.82 15.07 6.50
C GLU A 193 1.78 14.74 7.64
N ARG A 194 1.95 13.46 7.96
CA ARG A 194 2.88 13.03 9.01
C ARG A 194 4.35 13.29 8.68
N ILE A 195 4.70 13.36 7.39
CA ILE A 195 6.09 13.58 6.94
C ILE A 195 6.36 15.06 6.73
N PHE A 196 5.44 15.78 6.08
CA PHE A 196 5.65 17.14 5.58
C PHE A 196 4.79 18.20 6.29
N GLY A 197 3.86 17.77 7.15
CA GLY A 197 2.94 18.67 7.85
C GLY A 197 1.65 18.95 7.06
N SER A 198 0.67 19.55 7.77
CA SER A 198 -0.69 19.77 7.26
C SER A 198 -0.76 20.77 6.09
N ARG A 199 0.22 21.68 5.97
CA ARG A 199 0.28 22.58 4.84
C ARG A 199 0.45 21.84 3.53
N MET A 200 1.40 20.90 3.46
CA MET A 200 1.66 20.11 2.25
C MET A 200 0.44 19.27 1.87
N SER A 201 -0.15 18.56 2.83
CA SER A 201 -1.31 17.70 2.56
C SER A 201 -2.57 18.51 2.19
N GLY A 202 -2.68 19.76 2.63
CA GLY A 202 -3.82 20.64 2.32
C GLY A 202 -3.72 21.34 0.97
N GLU A 203 -2.55 21.35 0.34
CA GLU A 203 -2.31 21.91 -0.99
C GLU A 203 -2.45 20.88 -2.12
N ILE A 204 -2.54 19.56 -1.78
CA ILE A 204 -2.79 18.43 -2.69
C ILE A 204 -4.28 18.22 -2.91
#